data_23c87031de7d32a418b37c4c95067ff0
#
_entry.id   23c87031de7d32a418b37c4c95067ff0
#
_cell.length_a   1.000
_cell.length_b   1.000
_cell.length_c   1.000
_cell.angle_alpha   90.00
_cell.angle_beta   90.00
_cell.angle_gamma   90.00
#
_symmetry.space_group_name_H-M   'P 1'
#
loop_
_entity.id
_entity.type
_entity.pdbx_description
1 polymer ?
#
loop_
_entity_poly.entity_id
_entity_poly.type
_entity_poly.pdbx_seq_one_letter_code
_entity_poly.pdbx_strand_id
1 'polypeptide(L)'
;GLSYCAKHLHLYWQAGLIFAGVTLLEFLVVAAFGNGAICVIWLLAKLVETPLLVLILISLQKLKAGGEALAEGNLNASVDLKHMYGALKHHGENLNSIAQGMQKAVQQQLKSERFRTDLITNVSHDIKTPLTSIVNYVDLLKKEDVQPEKAKEYIAVLDRQSARLKKLTEDLVEASKASSGTLPVHLEAVDVNVLLSQVSGEYQSRFELCKLEPIVKLAPESPQILADGKLLWRVFDNLLSNICKYAMPGTRVYFTSEVLDSRVQISFKNISNYPLDITADELMERFVRGDSSR
;
A
#
# COMPACT_ATOMS: atom_id res chain seq x y z
N GLY A 1 -43.49 32.41 10.91
CA GLY A 1 -44.04 31.41 11.81
C GLY A 1 -43.89 30.00 11.33
N LEU A 2 -44.77 29.47 10.46
CA LEU A 2 -44.80 28.08 9.99
C LEU A 2 -43.52 27.65 9.22
N SER A 3 -42.94 28.54 8.42
CA SER A 3 -41.70 28.26 7.66
C SER A 3 -40.46 28.09 8.57
N TYR A 4 -40.43 28.73 9.74
CA TYR A 4 -39.33 28.62 10.69
C TYR A 4 -39.41 27.31 11.49
N CYS A 5 -40.62 26.92 11.94
CA CYS A 5 -40.84 25.63 12.60
C CYS A 5 -40.53 24.44 11.70
N ALA A 6 -40.88 24.50 10.42
CA ALA A 6 -40.63 23.41 9.47
C ALA A 6 -39.12 23.15 9.23
N LYS A 7 -38.27 24.19 9.31
CA LYS A 7 -36.81 24.03 9.14
C LYS A 7 -36.10 23.37 10.34
N HIS A 8 -36.71 23.45 11.53
CA HIS A 8 -36.12 22.90 12.75
C HIS A 8 -36.73 21.57 13.21
N LEU A 9 -37.81 21.12 12.58
CA LEU A 9 -38.36 19.80 12.85
C LEU A 9 -37.49 18.70 12.20
N HIS A 10 -37.20 17.67 12.98
CA HIS A 10 -36.51 16.49 12.48
C HIS A 10 -37.27 15.88 11.27
N LEU A 11 -36.58 15.37 10.27
CA LEU A 11 -37.14 14.86 9.02
C LEU A 11 -38.38 13.94 9.21
N TYR A 12 -38.35 13.14 10.25
CA TYR A 12 -39.49 12.24 10.62
C TYR A 12 -40.74 12.99 11.01
N TRP A 13 -40.60 14.04 11.82
CA TRP A 13 -41.75 14.82 12.26
C TRP A 13 -42.36 15.58 11.10
N GLN A 14 -41.55 16.06 10.19
CA GLN A 14 -42.01 16.73 8.95
C GLN A 14 -42.79 15.75 8.08
N ALA A 15 -42.19 14.58 7.78
CA ALA A 15 -42.83 13.54 6.99
C ALA A 15 -44.07 12.96 7.67
N GLY A 16 -44.02 12.73 8.99
CA GLY A 16 -45.13 12.25 9.79
C GLY A 16 -46.33 13.22 9.83
N LEU A 17 -46.06 14.52 9.98
CA LEU A 17 -47.09 15.57 9.95
C LEU A 17 -47.75 15.69 8.57
N ILE A 18 -46.97 15.64 7.49
CA ILE A 18 -47.50 15.65 6.11
C ILE A 18 -48.37 14.42 5.90
N PHE A 19 -47.89 13.22 6.26
CA PHE A 19 -48.63 11.98 6.12
C PHE A 19 -49.93 11.97 6.94
N ALA A 20 -49.85 12.43 8.20
CA ALA A 20 -51.03 12.56 9.05
C ALA A 20 -52.05 13.55 8.48
N GLY A 21 -51.63 14.66 7.95
CA GLY A 21 -52.48 15.66 7.28
C GLY A 21 -53.20 15.10 6.03
N VAL A 22 -52.45 14.39 5.21
CA VAL A 22 -53.01 13.76 3.98
C VAL A 22 -53.97 12.66 4.37
N THR A 23 -53.62 11.77 5.33
CA THR A 23 -54.51 10.70 5.78
C THR A 23 -55.80 11.23 6.42
N LEU A 24 -55.72 12.34 7.17
CA LEU A 24 -56.90 12.99 7.73
C LEU A 24 -57.81 13.55 6.63
N LEU A 25 -57.24 14.18 5.63
CA LEU A 25 -58.01 14.71 4.47
C LEU A 25 -58.69 13.57 3.72
N GLU A 26 -57.98 12.50 3.43
CA GLU A 26 -58.55 11.31 2.77
C GLU A 26 -59.66 10.69 3.59
N PHE A 27 -59.49 10.56 4.93
CA PHE A 27 -60.51 10.06 5.83
C PHE A 27 -61.77 10.88 5.80
N LEU A 28 -61.68 12.20 5.80
CA LEU A 28 -62.82 13.11 5.71
C LEU A 28 -63.59 12.95 4.38
N VAL A 29 -62.85 12.77 3.27
CA VAL A 29 -63.46 12.53 1.94
C VAL A 29 -64.17 11.16 1.93
N VAL A 30 -63.51 10.11 2.42
CA VAL A 30 -64.11 8.75 2.51
C VAL A 30 -65.33 8.72 3.44
N ALA A 31 -65.26 9.45 4.55
CA ALA A 31 -66.39 9.55 5.49
C ALA A 31 -67.59 10.33 4.90
N ALA A 32 -67.35 11.36 4.09
CA ALA A 32 -68.39 12.18 3.49
C ALA A 32 -69.08 11.53 2.28
N PHE A 33 -68.33 10.80 1.45
CA PHE A 33 -68.79 10.31 0.14
C PHE A 33 -68.61 8.79 -0.04
N GLY A 34 -67.99 8.09 0.90
CA GLY A 34 -67.67 6.67 0.80
C GLY A 34 -68.85 5.77 1.18
N ASN A 35 -68.88 4.60 0.58
CA ASN A 35 -69.66 3.47 1.06
C ASN A 35 -68.77 2.46 1.80
N GLY A 36 -69.36 1.43 2.42
CA GLY A 36 -68.60 0.45 3.20
C GLY A 36 -67.49 -0.23 2.44
N ALA A 37 -67.61 -0.45 1.12
CA ALA A 37 -66.57 -1.05 0.29
C ALA A 37 -65.38 -0.11 0.13
N ILE A 38 -65.62 1.19 -0.07
CA ILE A 38 -64.59 2.21 -0.20
C ILE A 38 -63.78 2.34 1.09
N CYS A 39 -64.45 2.31 2.23
CA CYS A 39 -63.79 2.33 3.55
C CYS A 39 -62.84 1.13 3.76
N VAL A 40 -63.25 -0.08 3.36
CA VAL A 40 -62.38 -1.28 3.45
C VAL A 40 -61.20 -1.16 2.52
N ILE A 41 -61.37 -0.73 1.29
CA ILE A 41 -60.27 -0.53 0.34
C ILE A 41 -59.26 0.52 0.86
N TRP A 42 -59.76 1.63 1.40
CA TRP A 42 -58.91 2.64 2.02
C TRP A 42 -58.08 2.11 3.21
N LEU A 43 -58.69 1.33 4.11
CA LEU A 43 -58.00 0.68 5.22
C LEU A 43 -56.91 -0.27 4.74
N LEU A 44 -57.18 -1.10 3.73
CA LEU A 44 -56.24 -2.01 3.15
C LEU A 44 -55.05 -1.26 2.50
N ALA A 45 -55.35 -0.15 1.80
CA ALA A 45 -54.29 0.72 1.20
C ALA A 45 -53.38 1.30 2.30
N LYS A 46 -53.94 1.79 3.42
CA LYS A 46 -53.16 2.32 4.56
C LYS A 46 -52.33 1.26 5.28
N LEU A 47 -52.79 0.02 5.29
CA LEU A 47 -52.02 -1.10 5.86
C LEU A 47 -50.73 -1.38 5.10
N VAL A 48 -50.69 -1.07 3.80
CA VAL A 48 -49.51 -1.23 2.93
C VAL A 48 -48.69 0.06 2.89
N GLU A 49 -49.35 1.21 2.75
CA GLU A 49 -48.66 2.52 2.56
C GLU A 49 -47.85 2.93 3.80
N THR A 50 -48.42 2.72 5.01
CA THR A 50 -47.74 3.12 6.25
C THR A 50 -46.42 2.40 6.49
N PRO A 51 -46.30 1.05 6.44
CA PRO A 51 -45.01 0.40 6.59
C PRO A 51 -44.02 0.73 5.48
N LEU A 52 -44.48 0.94 4.25
CA LEU A 52 -43.61 1.37 3.13
C LEU A 52 -43.00 2.74 3.40
N LEU A 53 -43.81 3.71 3.84
CA LEU A 53 -43.34 5.02 4.24
C LEU A 53 -42.28 4.96 5.35
N VAL A 54 -42.54 4.15 6.38
CA VAL A 54 -41.58 3.97 7.48
C VAL A 54 -40.27 3.38 7.01
N LEU A 55 -40.30 2.40 6.11
CA LEU A 55 -39.08 1.82 5.53
C LEU A 55 -38.25 2.86 4.72
N ILE A 56 -38.94 3.70 3.95
CA ILE A 56 -38.31 4.78 3.19
C ILE A 56 -37.66 5.79 4.15
N LEU A 57 -38.35 6.22 5.20
CA LEU A 57 -37.82 7.17 6.17
C LEU A 57 -36.62 6.62 6.93
N ILE A 58 -36.67 5.37 7.35
CA ILE A 58 -35.51 4.69 7.99
C ILE A 58 -34.32 4.65 7.03
N SER A 59 -34.56 4.33 5.76
CA SER A 59 -33.52 4.27 4.74
C SER A 59 -32.87 5.64 4.50
N LEU A 60 -33.69 6.70 4.39
CA LEU A 60 -33.19 8.07 4.25
C LEU A 60 -32.37 8.53 5.47
N GLN A 61 -32.77 8.12 6.67
CA GLN A 61 -31.98 8.44 7.87
C GLN A 61 -30.63 7.75 7.86
N LYS A 62 -30.57 6.47 7.50
CA LYS A 62 -29.31 5.75 7.38
C LYS A 62 -28.39 6.40 6.37
N LEU A 63 -28.93 6.83 5.21
CA LEU A 63 -28.14 7.55 4.21
C LEU A 63 -27.65 8.90 4.73
N LYS A 64 -28.51 9.66 5.41
CA LYS A 64 -28.12 10.94 6.03
C LYS A 64 -27.02 10.76 7.05
N ALA A 65 -27.19 9.82 7.99
CA ALA A 65 -26.19 9.56 9.04
C ALA A 65 -24.86 9.07 8.45
N GLY A 66 -24.90 8.23 7.41
CA GLY A 66 -23.69 7.80 6.70
C GLY A 66 -23.00 8.95 5.98
N GLY A 67 -23.75 9.83 5.32
CA GLY A 67 -23.22 11.02 4.68
C GLY A 67 -22.61 12.03 5.66
N GLU A 68 -23.26 12.27 6.81
CA GLU A 68 -22.75 13.12 7.88
C GLU A 68 -21.46 12.55 8.48
N ALA A 69 -21.41 11.25 8.80
CA ALA A 69 -20.20 10.60 9.29
C ALA A 69 -19.03 10.72 8.30
N LEU A 70 -19.30 10.57 7.01
CA LEU A 70 -18.29 10.75 5.95
C LEU A 70 -17.80 12.19 5.89
N ALA A 71 -18.70 13.16 6.00
CA ALA A 71 -18.37 14.61 5.99
C ALA A 71 -17.52 14.99 7.21
N GLU A 72 -17.71 14.34 8.36
CA GLU A 72 -16.91 14.51 9.57
C GLU A 72 -15.55 13.77 9.49
N GLY A 73 -15.27 13.08 8.38
CA GLY A 73 -14.00 12.37 8.17
C GLY A 73 -13.95 10.95 8.77
N ASN A 74 -15.07 10.41 9.26
CA ASN A 74 -15.14 9.03 9.74
C ASN A 74 -15.25 8.06 8.57
N LEU A 75 -14.11 7.72 7.98
CA LEU A 75 -14.02 6.82 6.82
C LEU A 75 -14.29 5.34 7.16
N ASN A 76 -14.39 4.98 8.45
CA ASN A 76 -14.71 3.62 8.88
C ASN A 76 -16.23 3.40 9.03
N ALA A 77 -17.02 4.49 8.99
CA ALA A 77 -18.46 4.38 9.03
C ALA A 77 -18.97 3.80 7.71
N SER A 78 -19.88 2.84 7.80
CA SER A 78 -20.56 2.27 6.64
C SER A 78 -22.07 2.41 6.80
N VAL A 79 -22.76 2.71 5.70
CA VAL A 79 -24.22 2.70 5.66
C VAL A 79 -24.71 1.25 5.73
N ASP A 80 -25.56 0.94 6.70
CA ASP A 80 -26.21 -0.37 6.79
C ASP A 80 -27.30 -0.49 5.71
N LEU A 81 -27.05 -1.33 4.72
CA LEU A 81 -27.93 -1.54 3.56
C LEU A 81 -29.13 -2.48 3.85
N LYS A 82 -29.22 -2.99 5.06
CA LYS A 82 -30.30 -3.92 5.46
C LYS A 82 -31.65 -3.23 5.39
N HIS A 83 -32.59 -3.88 4.71
CA HIS A 83 -33.95 -3.36 4.45
C HIS A 83 -34.01 -2.10 3.58
N MET A 84 -32.96 -1.82 2.82
CA MET A 84 -32.98 -0.80 1.77
C MET A 84 -33.23 -1.45 0.40
N TYR A 85 -33.99 -0.78 -0.46
CA TYR A 85 -34.37 -1.30 -1.78
C TYR A 85 -34.21 -0.25 -2.87
N GLY A 86 -34.05 -0.71 -4.11
CA GLY A 86 -34.00 0.13 -5.30
C GLY A 86 -32.93 1.23 -5.24
N ALA A 87 -33.31 2.44 -5.60
CA ALA A 87 -32.40 3.60 -5.67
C ALA A 87 -31.75 3.94 -4.33
N LEU A 88 -32.46 3.80 -3.19
CA LEU A 88 -31.92 4.09 -1.87
C LEU A 88 -30.78 3.14 -1.50
N LYS A 89 -30.90 1.85 -1.83
CA LYS A 89 -29.83 0.87 -1.64
C LYS A 89 -28.61 1.24 -2.48
N HIS A 90 -28.82 1.59 -3.75
CA HIS A 90 -27.73 1.98 -4.63
C HIS A 90 -27.00 3.25 -4.14
N HIS A 91 -27.72 4.23 -3.59
CA HIS A 91 -27.09 5.39 -2.96
C HIS A 91 -26.24 5.00 -1.74
N GLY A 92 -26.69 4.06 -0.91
CA GLY A 92 -25.93 3.53 0.21
C GLY A 92 -24.67 2.79 -0.22
N GLU A 93 -24.74 1.99 -1.29
CA GLU A 93 -23.59 1.32 -1.91
C GLU A 93 -22.58 2.34 -2.43
N ASN A 94 -23.06 3.41 -3.07
CA ASN A 94 -22.19 4.49 -3.57
C ASN A 94 -21.47 5.22 -2.41
N LEU A 95 -22.18 5.55 -1.32
CA LEU A 95 -21.56 6.15 -0.13
C LEU A 95 -20.48 5.25 0.47
N ASN A 96 -20.76 3.96 0.61
CA ASN A 96 -19.78 2.99 1.10
C ASN A 96 -18.56 2.87 0.17
N SER A 97 -18.77 2.91 -1.14
CA SER A 97 -17.69 2.89 -2.14
C SER A 97 -16.83 4.15 -2.08
N ILE A 98 -17.45 5.33 -1.89
CA ILE A 98 -16.74 6.59 -1.69
C ILE A 98 -15.89 6.53 -0.41
N ALA A 99 -16.45 6.04 0.71
CA ALA A 99 -15.71 5.86 1.96
C ALA A 99 -14.46 4.98 1.78
N GLN A 100 -14.62 3.84 1.12
CA GLN A 100 -13.51 2.93 0.83
C GLN A 100 -12.46 3.57 -0.10
N GLY A 101 -12.90 4.29 -1.12
CA GLY A 101 -12.01 5.02 -2.04
C GLY A 101 -11.19 6.09 -1.31
N MET A 102 -11.84 6.89 -0.46
CA MET A 102 -11.17 7.90 0.37
C MET A 102 -10.20 7.26 1.37
N GLN A 103 -10.60 6.17 2.03
CA GLN A 103 -9.74 5.43 2.96
C GLN A 103 -8.46 4.94 2.27
N LYS A 104 -8.57 4.34 1.08
CA LYS A 104 -7.43 3.92 0.27
C LYS A 104 -6.54 5.09 -0.11
N ALA A 105 -7.12 6.21 -0.53
CA ALA A 105 -6.37 7.42 -0.90
C ALA A 105 -5.59 7.98 0.30
N VAL A 106 -6.21 8.09 1.47
CA VAL A 106 -5.56 8.54 2.70
C VAL A 106 -4.43 7.59 3.12
N GLN A 107 -4.65 6.27 3.08
CA GLN A 107 -3.61 5.29 3.38
C GLN A 107 -2.42 5.40 2.42
N GLN A 108 -2.70 5.60 1.14
CA GLN A 108 -1.66 5.77 0.12
C GLN A 108 -0.88 7.06 0.34
N GLN A 109 -1.56 8.15 0.71
CA GLN A 109 -0.91 9.42 1.04
C GLN A 109 -0.04 9.31 2.30
N LEU A 110 -0.55 8.70 3.37
CA LEU A 110 0.23 8.45 4.59
C LEU A 110 1.47 7.58 4.32
N LYS A 111 1.34 6.56 3.48
CA LYS A 111 2.48 5.72 3.06
C LYS A 111 3.52 6.53 2.27
N SER A 112 3.07 7.44 1.40
CA SER A 112 3.95 8.34 0.64
C SER A 112 4.67 9.34 1.56
N GLU A 113 3.97 9.94 2.52
CA GLU A 113 4.56 10.88 3.48
C GLU A 113 5.55 10.21 4.44
N ARG A 114 5.24 9.01 4.94
CA ARG A 114 6.20 8.21 5.73
C ARG A 114 7.45 7.91 4.92
N PHE A 115 7.28 7.44 3.68
CA PHE A 115 8.39 7.19 2.78
C PHE A 115 9.27 8.43 2.57
N ARG A 116 8.66 9.59 2.37
CA ARG A 116 9.39 10.87 2.22
C ARG A 116 10.18 11.23 3.49
N THR A 117 9.59 11.05 4.66
CA THR A 117 10.24 11.32 5.94
C THR A 117 11.41 10.36 6.20
N ASP A 118 11.22 9.07 5.95
CA ASP A 118 12.24 8.04 6.11
C ASP A 118 13.39 8.25 5.13
N LEU A 119 13.08 8.65 3.89
CA LEU A 119 14.07 9.06 2.90
C LEU A 119 14.95 10.20 3.42
N ILE A 120 14.35 11.29 3.88
CA ILE A 120 15.08 12.47 4.36
C ILE A 120 15.96 12.10 5.55
N THR A 121 15.45 11.33 6.50
CA THR A 121 16.16 11.03 7.75
C THR A 121 17.28 10.00 7.54
N ASN A 122 16.95 8.85 6.96
CA ASN A 122 17.89 7.72 6.86
C ASN A 122 18.94 7.96 5.77
N VAL A 123 18.53 8.51 4.63
CA VAL A 123 19.47 8.82 3.53
C VAL A 123 20.38 9.97 3.91
N SER A 124 19.90 10.97 4.65
CA SER A 124 20.76 12.07 5.13
C SER A 124 21.86 11.55 6.04
N HIS A 125 21.56 10.62 6.93
CA HIS A 125 22.57 9.97 7.78
C HIS A 125 23.57 9.14 6.96
N ASP A 126 23.08 8.32 6.03
CA ASP A 126 23.91 7.43 5.21
C ASP A 126 24.77 8.20 4.19
N ILE A 127 24.36 9.40 3.78
CA ILE A 127 25.17 10.34 2.97
C ILE A 127 26.20 11.07 3.84
N LYS A 128 25.84 11.51 5.05
CA LYS A 128 26.73 12.26 5.94
C LYS A 128 27.99 11.47 6.30
N THR A 129 27.88 10.16 6.54
CA THR A 129 29.00 9.30 6.94
C THR A 129 30.12 9.25 5.89
N PRO A 130 29.87 8.85 4.61
CA PRO A 130 30.93 8.85 3.60
C PRO A 130 31.42 10.26 3.27
N LEU A 131 30.54 11.28 3.30
CA LEU A 131 30.93 12.67 3.05
C LEU A 131 31.90 13.17 4.14
N THR A 132 31.61 12.92 5.41
CA THR A 132 32.53 13.27 6.51
C THR A 132 33.88 12.57 6.37
N SER A 133 33.88 11.30 5.96
CA SER A 133 35.12 10.55 5.67
C SER A 133 35.89 11.20 4.53
N ILE A 134 35.23 11.55 3.42
CA ILE A 134 35.88 12.24 2.29
C ILE A 134 36.53 13.54 2.75
N VAL A 135 35.81 14.40 3.48
CA VAL A 135 36.34 15.66 3.99
C VAL A 135 37.57 15.42 4.87
N ASN A 136 37.52 14.50 5.80
CA ASN A 136 38.63 14.21 6.69
C ASN A 136 39.88 13.71 5.95
N TYR A 137 39.74 12.84 4.95
CA TYR A 137 40.88 12.36 4.17
C TYR A 137 41.42 13.41 3.22
N VAL A 138 40.60 14.32 2.67
CA VAL A 138 41.06 15.49 1.93
C VAL A 138 41.89 16.41 2.84
N ASP A 139 41.43 16.64 4.08
CA ASP A 139 42.17 17.47 5.04
C ASP A 139 43.50 16.84 5.47
N LEU A 140 43.55 15.51 5.58
CA LEU A 140 44.78 14.77 5.84
C LEU A 140 45.78 14.90 4.66
N LEU A 141 45.27 14.85 3.43
CA LEU A 141 46.12 15.04 2.22
C LEU A 141 46.64 16.48 2.06
N LYS A 142 45.93 17.47 2.61
CA LYS A 142 46.34 18.88 2.57
C LYS A 142 47.44 19.20 3.59
N LYS A 143 47.69 18.34 4.58
CA LYS A 143 48.77 18.56 5.55
C LYS A 143 50.09 18.47 4.85
N GLU A 144 50.96 19.45 5.13
CA GLU A 144 52.35 19.44 4.67
C GLU A 144 53.02 18.19 5.25
N ASP A 145 53.80 17.44 4.44
CA ASP A 145 54.57 16.26 4.85
C ASP A 145 53.84 14.89 4.84
N VAL A 146 52.84 14.71 3.97
CA VAL A 146 52.21 13.39 3.78
C VAL A 146 53.16 12.47 3.01
N GLN A 147 53.57 11.36 3.64
CA GLN A 147 54.37 10.33 2.98
C GLN A 147 53.65 9.77 1.73
N PRO A 148 54.33 9.47 0.62
CA PRO A 148 53.68 9.02 -0.62
C PRO A 148 52.81 7.76 -0.46
N GLU A 149 53.23 6.83 0.38
CA GLU A 149 52.44 5.60 0.70
C GLU A 149 51.13 5.92 1.40
N LYS A 150 51.16 6.82 2.39
CA LYS A 150 49.96 7.28 3.10
C LYS A 150 49.03 8.07 2.20
N ALA A 151 49.57 8.86 1.27
CA ALA A 151 48.78 9.57 0.29
C ALA A 151 47.99 8.59 -0.60
N LYS A 152 48.64 7.52 -1.07
CA LYS A 152 47.96 6.46 -1.85
C LYS A 152 46.82 5.78 -1.03
N GLU A 153 47.07 5.49 0.25
CA GLU A 153 46.06 4.91 1.13
C GLU A 153 44.86 5.86 1.28
N TYR A 154 45.11 7.15 1.53
CA TYR A 154 44.06 8.16 1.65
C TYR A 154 43.25 8.33 0.37
N ILE A 155 43.91 8.33 -0.80
CA ILE A 155 43.26 8.37 -2.10
C ILE A 155 42.36 7.13 -2.31
N ALA A 156 42.83 5.95 -1.95
CA ALA A 156 42.04 4.71 -2.05
C ALA A 156 40.77 4.73 -1.15
N VAL A 157 40.85 5.35 0.03
CA VAL A 157 39.68 5.55 0.88
C VAL A 157 38.73 6.56 0.24
N LEU A 158 39.22 7.66 -0.30
CA LEU A 158 38.39 8.67 -0.99
C LEU A 158 37.65 8.08 -2.17
N ASP A 159 38.31 7.30 -3.01
CA ASP A 159 37.73 6.64 -4.17
C ASP A 159 36.58 5.69 -3.72
N ARG A 160 36.84 4.83 -2.71
CA ARG A 160 35.83 3.93 -2.17
C ARG A 160 34.61 4.67 -1.59
N GLN A 161 34.83 5.76 -0.83
CA GLN A 161 33.73 6.53 -0.24
C GLN A 161 32.95 7.33 -1.30
N SER A 162 33.64 7.83 -2.32
CA SER A 162 32.98 8.50 -3.45
C SER A 162 32.12 7.53 -4.26
N ALA A 163 32.62 6.32 -4.55
CA ALA A 163 31.85 5.29 -5.21
C ALA A 163 30.63 4.86 -4.39
N ARG A 164 30.77 4.75 -3.05
CA ARG A 164 29.64 4.47 -2.14
C ARG A 164 28.60 5.58 -2.18
N LEU A 165 29.01 6.84 -2.13
CA LEU A 165 28.11 7.99 -2.18
C LEU A 165 27.35 8.05 -3.51
N LYS A 166 28.05 7.81 -4.63
CA LYS A 166 27.43 7.71 -5.95
C LYS A 166 26.34 6.64 -5.97
N LYS A 167 26.64 5.43 -5.49
CA LYS A 167 25.65 4.34 -5.42
C LYS A 167 24.45 4.70 -4.57
N LEU A 168 24.65 5.31 -3.39
CA LEU A 168 23.54 5.76 -2.52
C LEU A 168 22.63 6.79 -3.22
N THR A 169 23.20 7.73 -3.97
CA THR A 169 22.41 8.73 -4.72
C THR A 169 21.63 8.09 -5.86
N GLU A 170 22.23 7.14 -6.59
CA GLU A 170 21.56 6.39 -7.66
C GLU A 170 20.39 5.56 -7.10
N ASP A 171 20.61 4.83 -6.01
CA ASP A 171 19.59 4.04 -5.32
C ASP A 171 18.44 4.92 -4.80
N LEU A 172 18.74 6.12 -4.28
CA LEU A 172 17.77 7.10 -3.83
C LEU A 172 16.86 7.60 -4.96
N VAL A 173 17.46 8.01 -6.07
CA VAL A 173 16.71 8.50 -7.24
C VAL A 173 15.79 7.43 -7.77
N GLU A 174 16.24 6.18 -7.84
CA GLU A 174 15.43 5.09 -8.33
C GLU A 174 14.32 4.70 -7.34
N ALA A 175 14.60 4.65 -6.03
CA ALA A 175 13.57 4.44 -5.01
C ALA A 175 12.50 5.53 -5.07
N SER A 176 12.89 6.78 -5.32
CA SER A 176 11.98 7.91 -5.54
C SER A 176 11.09 7.71 -6.78
N LYS A 177 11.69 7.31 -7.93
CA LYS A 177 10.95 7.02 -9.16
C LYS A 177 9.98 5.85 -9.00
N ALA A 178 10.41 4.78 -8.32
CA ALA A 178 9.56 3.62 -8.04
C ALA A 178 8.37 3.99 -7.13
N SER A 179 8.59 4.84 -6.11
CA SER A 179 7.54 5.29 -5.20
C SER A 179 6.51 6.21 -5.85
N SER A 180 6.95 7.06 -6.79
CA SER A 180 6.07 7.97 -7.54
C SER A 180 5.36 7.28 -8.72
N GLY A 181 5.66 6.01 -9.01
CA GLY A 181 5.12 5.30 -10.17
C GLY A 181 5.65 5.80 -11.52
N THR A 182 6.74 6.59 -11.51
CA THR A 182 7.35 7.16 -12.72
C THR A 182 8.53 6.33 -13.25
N LEU A 183 8.82 5.19 -12.63
CA LEU A 183 9.85 4.28 -13.10
C LEU A 183 9.40 3.67 -14.44
N PRO A 184 10.14 3.90 -15.55
CA PRO A 184 9.80 3.28 -16.82
C PRO A 184 10.05 1.76 -16.73
N VAL A 185 9.07 0.97 -17.16
CA VAL A 185 9.15 -0.50 -17.18
C VAL A 185 9.01 -0.96 -18.63
N HIS A 186 10.00 -1.68 -19.12
CA HIS A 186 10.02 -2.26 -20.46
C HIS A 186 9.77 -3.76 -20.38
N LEU A 187 8.53 -4.17 -20.61
CA LEU A 187 8.15 -5.57 -20.55
C LEU A 187 8.59 -6.30 -21.82
N GLU A 188 9.35 -7.38 -21.63
CA GLU A 188 9.83 -8.28 -22.66
C GLU A 188 9.74 -9.74 -22.18
N ALA A 189 9.86 -10.70 -23.10
CA ALA A 189 9.92 -12.10 -22.72
C ALA A 189 11.30 -12.43 -22.13
N VAL A 190 11.34 -12.73 -20.83
CA VAL A 190 12.55 -13.04 -20.08
C VAL A 190 12.56 -14.50 -19.69
N ASP A 191 13.63 -15.21 -20.03
CA ASP A 191 13.87 -16.58 -19.59
C ASP A 191 14.44 -16.56 -18.17
N VAL A 192 13.66 -17.10 -17.22
CA VAL A 192 13.99 -17.08 -15.79
C VAL A 192 15.23 -17.92 -15.49
N ASN A 193 15.39 -19.07 -16.13
CA ASN A 193 16.50 -19.98 -15.88
C ASN A 193 17.83 -19.38 -16.39
N VAL A 194 17.78 -18.74 -17.55
CA VAL A 194 18.94 -18.02 -18.10
C VAL A 194 19.35 -16.88 -17.16
N LEU A 195 18.39 -16.08 -16.71
CA LEU A 195 18.64 -14.96 -15.82
C LEU A 195 19.24 -15.42 -14.47
N LEU A 196 18.69 -16.46 -13.84
CA LEU A 196 19.20 -17.02 -12.59
C LEU A 196 20.62 -17.60 -12.76
N SER A 197 20.89 -18.27 -13.88
CA SER A 197 22.22 -18.82 -14.17
C SER A 197 23.26 -17.72 -14.34
N GLN A 198 22.91 -16.66 -15.07
CA GLN A 198 23.81 -15.51 -15.26
C GLN A 198 24.14 -14.82 -13.95
N VAL A 199 23.11 -14.51 -13.13
CA VAL A 199 23.28 -13.85 -11.83
C VAL A 199 24.13 -14.73 -10.89
N SER A 200 23.86 -16.04 -10.84
CA SER A 200 24.65 -16.96 -10.02
C SER A 200 26.11 -17.02 -10.45
N GLY A 201 26.37 -17.02 -11.77
CA GLY A 201 27.73 -16.99 -12.33
C GLY A 201 28.50 -15.71 -11.96
N GLU A 202 27.86 -14.55 -12.06
CA GLU A 202 28.51 -13.27 -11.68
C GLU A 202 28.83 -13.18 -10.18
N TYR A 203 28.06 -13.85 -9.35
CA TYR A 203 28.29 -13.87 -7.90
C TYR A 203 29.24 -14.95 -7.41
N GLN A 204 29.72 -15.84 -8.28
CA GLN A 204 30.55 -16.98 -7.90
C GLN A 204 31.76 -16.57 -7.03
N SER A 205 32.57 -15.61 -7.51
CA SER A 205 33.75 -15.13 -6.77
C SER A 205 33.39 -14.48 -5.43
N ARG A 206 32.21 -13.82 -5.35
CA ARG A 206 31.74 -13.22 -4.10
C ARG A 206 31.30 -14.27 -3.11
N PHE A 207 30.64 -15.34 -3.56
CA PHE A 207 30.27 -16.47 -2.68
C PHE A 207 31.49 -17.17 -2.13
N GLU A 208 32.53 -17.38 -2.92
CA GLU A 208 33.81 -17.94 -2.47
C GLU A 208 34.45 -17.06 -1.38
N LEU A 209 34.49 -15.74 -1.56
CA LEU A 209 34.98 -14.80 -0.56
C LEU A 209 34.17 -14.83 0.73
N CYS A 210 32.85 -14.99 0.64
CA CYS A 210 31.93 -15.07 1.78
C CYS A 210 31.85 -16.49 2.36
N LYS A 211 32.58 -17.47 1.79
CA LYS A 211 32.53 -18.91 2.16
C LYS A 211 31.12 -19.49 2.08
N LEU A 212 30.37 -19.15 1.04
CA LEU A 212 29.02 -19.64 0.77
C LEU A 212 29.03 -20.63 -0.41
N GLU A 213 28.22 -21.67 -0.32
CA GLU A 213 28.07 -22.68 -1.37
C GLU A 213 26.74 -22.48 -2.11
N PRO A 214 26.74 -21.93 -3.37
CA PRO A 214 25.52 -21.75 -4.13
C PRO A 214 25.00 -23.07 -4.68
N ILE A 215 23.73 -23.36 -4.48
CA ILE A 215 23.02 -24.51 -5.03
C ILE A 215 21.89 -23.99 -5.92
N VAL A 216 22.03 -24.13 -7.22
CA VAL A 216 21.04 -23.69 -8.22
C VAL A 216 20.19 -24.87 -8.65
N LYS A 217 18.87 -24.75 -8.49
CA LYS A 217 17.87 -25.73 -8.95
C LYS A 217 16.88 -25.02 -9.85
N LEU A 218 16.97 -25.31 -11.13
CA LEU A 218 16.14 -24.68 -12.15
C LEU A 218 14.94 -25.55 -12.51
N ALA A 219 13.85 -24.92 -12.91
CA ALA A 219 12.68 -25.62 -13.45
C ALA A 219 13.08 -26.44 -14.69
N PRO A 220 12.51 -27.65 -14.91
CA PRO A 220 12.85 -28.49 -16.04
C PRO A 220 12.60 -27.84 -17.41
N GLU A 221 11.49 -27.10 -17.52
CA GLU A 221 11.17 -26.27 -18.67
C GLU A 221 11.61 -24.85 -18.37
N SER A 222 12.40 -24.23 -19.28
CA SER A 222 12.87 -22.87 -19.09
C SER A 222 11.70 -21.88 -19.21
N PRO A 223 11.10 -21.44 -18.10
CA PRO A 223 9.88 -20.65 -18.15
C PRO A 223 10.19 -19.22 -18.58
N GLN A 224 9.40 -18.73 -19.54
CA GLN A 224 9.46 -17.33 -19.95
C GLN A 224 8.36 -16.54 -19.22
N ILE A 225 8.74 -15.38 -18.72
CA ILE A 225 7.83 -14.42 -18.07
C ILE A 225 7.88 -13.08 -18.80
N LEU A 226 6.77 -12.35 -18.74
CA LEU A 226 6.73 -10.97 -19.23
C LEU A 226 7.24 -10.04 -18.13
N ALA A 227 8.48 -9.57 -18.26
CA ALA A 227 9.14 -8.76 -17.24
C ALA A 227 10.13 -7.77 -17.86
N ASP A 228 10.59 -6.80 -17.08
CA ASP A 228 11.76 -6.00 -17.42
C ASP A 228 13.01 -6.71 -16.89
N GLY A 229 13.83 -7.25 -17.81
CA GLY A 229 15.01 -8.04 -17.47
C GLY A 229 16.02 -7.25 -16.65
N LYS A 230 16.20 -5.94 -16.90
CA LYS A 230 17.12 -5.07 -16.15
C LYS A 230 16.67 -4.83 -14.73
N LEU A 231 15.37 -4.55 -14.54
CA LEU A 231 14.81 -4.35 -13.22
C LEU A 231 14.81 -5.64 -12.41
N LEU A 232 14.50 -6.78 -13.05
CA LEU A 232 14.54 -8.09 -12.39
C LEU A 232 15.96 -8.50 -12.00
N TRP A 233 16.94 -8.26 -12.89
CA TRP A 233 18.36 -8.40 -12.56
C TRP A 233 18.74 -7.62 -11.32
N ARG A 234 18.32 -6.36 -11.22
CA ARG A 234 18.61 -5.51 -10.08
C ARG A 234 17.97 -6.00 -8.78
N VAL A 235 16.77 -6.57 -8.85
CA VAL A 235 16.16 -7.25 -7.69
C VAL A 235 17.04 -8.40 -7.23
N PHE A 236 17.53 -9.22 -8.15
CA PHE A 236 18.42 -10.33 -7.81
C PHE A 236 19.76 -9.87 -7.27
N ASP A 237 20.40 -8.86 -7.88
CA ASP A 237 21.65 -8.27 -7.39
C ASP A 237 21.50 -7.77 -5.94
N ASN A 238 20.41 -7.09 -5.62
CA ASN A 238 20.12 -6.63 -4.27
C ASN A 238 19.95 -7.80 -3.28
N LEU A 239 19.21 -8.85 -3.65
CA LEU A 239 19.02 -10.04 -2.81
C LEU A 239 20.34 -10.78 -2.59
N LEU A 240 21.12 -11.00 -3.62
CA LEU A 240 22.41 -11.70 -3.53
C LEU A 240 23.45 -10.88 -2.76
N SER A 241 23.48 -9.58 -2.95
CA SER A 241 24.32 -8.68 -2.16
C SER A 241 23.97 -8.75 -0.67
N ASN A 242 22.67 -8.83 -0.33
CA ASN A 242 22.23 -9.02 1.05
C ASN A 242 22.63 -10.39 1.60
N ILE A 243 22.48 -11.45 0.81
CA ILE A 243 22.92 -12.79 1.18
C ILE A 243 24.41 -12.79 1.50
N CYS A 244 25.27 -12.22 0.64
CA CYS A 244 26.72 -12.13 0.90
C CYS A 244 27.06 -11.35 2.17
N LYS A 245 26.22 -10.40 2.59
CA LYS A 245 26.44 -9.59 3.81
C LYS A 245 25.97 -10.27 5.09
N TYR A 246 24.86 -11.00 5.01
CA TYR A 246 24.14 -11.43 6.22
C TYR A 246 24.05 -12.95 6.38
N ALA A 247 24.40 -13.75 5.36
CA ALA A 247 24.39 -15.20 5.49
C ALA A 247 25.56 -15.69 6.37
N MET A 248 25.30 -16.77 7.08
CA MET A 248 26.30 -17.44 7.91
C MET A 248 27.37 -18.10 7.03
N PRO A 249 28.66 -17.77 7.18
CA PRO A 249 29.73 -18.40 6.42
C PRO A 249 29.76 -19.92 6.60
N GLY A 250 30.13 -20.64 5.56
CA GLY A 250 30.17 -22.11 5.56
C GLY A 250 28.81 -22.78 5.34
N THR A 251 27.78 -22.00 4.97
CA THR A 251 26.43 -22.53 4.69
C THR A 251 26.09 -22.50 3.22
N ARG A 252 25.00 -23.19 2.87
CA ARG A 252 24.47 -23.26 1.50
C ARG A 252 23.47 -22.14 1.24
N VAL A 253 23.50 -21.63 0.00
CA VAL A 253 22.51 -20.69 -0.52
C VAL A 253 21.78 -21.35 -1.69
N TYR A 254 20.45 -21.43 -1.59
CA TYR A 254 19.64 -22.09 -2.60
C TYR A 254 18.96 -21.06 -3.49
N PHE A 255 19.09 -21.25 -4.80
CA PHE A 255 18.37 -20.52 -5.84
C PHE A 255 17.47 -21.52 -6.56
N THR A 256 16.17 -21.33 -6.49
CA THR A 256 15.24 -22.25 -7.13
C THR A 256 14.25 -21.51 -8.02
N SER A 257 13.93 -22.08 -9.18
CA SER A 257 12.80 -21.68 -9.99
C SER A 257 11.83 -22.85 -10.12
N GLU A 258 10.55 -22.61 -9.93
CA GLU A 258 9.49 -23.60 -10.01
C GLU A 258 8.30 -23.01 -10.78
N VAL A 259 7.66 -23.81 -11.61
CA VAL A 259 6.43 -23.42 -12.30
C VAL A 259 5.25 -23.94 -11.48
N LEU A 260 4.42 -23.04 -10.98
CA LEU A 260 3.22 -23.33 -10.19
C LEU A 260 2.01 -22.80 -10.95
N ASP A 261 1.22 -23.68 -11.53
CA ASP A 261 0.06 -23.35 -12.36
C ASP A 261 0.41 -22.36 -13.49
N SER A 262 -0.01 -21.11 -13.35
CA SER A 262 0.24 -20.01 -14.30
C SER A 262 1.32 -19.01 -13.85
N ARG A 263 2.10 -19.35 -12.82
CA ARG A 263 3.12 -18.46 -12.23
C ARG A 263 4.46 -19.15 -12.15
N VAL A 264 5.52 -18.36 -12.18
CA VAL A 264 6.88 -18.82 -11.89
C VAL A 264 7.27 -18.33 -10.51
N GLN A 265 7.58 -19.25 -9.64
CA GLN A 265 8.11 -18.95 -8.31
C GLN A 265 9.63 -19.01 -8.34
N ILE A 266 10.28 -17.91 -7.95
CA ILE A 266 11.72 -17.80 -7.76
C ILE A 266 11.98 -17.68 -6.28
N SER A 267 12.83 -18.55 -5.72
CA SER A 267 13.15 -18.53 -4.29
C SER A 267 14.64 -18.44 -4.04
N PHE A 268 15.03 -17.58 -3.10
CA PHE A 268 16.38 -17.46 -2.55
C PHE A 268 16.31 -17.85 -1.08
N LYS A 269 17.10 -18.85 -0.67
CA LYS A 269 17.11 -19.34 0.73
C LYS A 269 18.53 -19.37 1.26
N ASN A 270 18.77 -18.76 2.40
CA ASN A 270 20.04 -18.77 3.10
C ASN A 270 19.83 -18.88 4.62
N ILE A 271 20.87 -19.24 5.34
CA ILE A 271 20.89 -19.20 6.81
C ILE A 271 21.48 -17.86 7.22
N SER A 272 20.74 -17.08 8.01
CA SER A 272 21.23 -15.80 8.53
C SER A 272 22.27 -15.98 9.62
N ASN A 273 23.28 -15.13 9.64
CA ASN A 273 24.30 -15.09 10.70
C ASN A 273 23.75 -14.52 12.02
N TYR A 274 22.63 -13.80 11.96
CA TYR A 274 21.98 -13.17 13.11
C TYR A 274 20.52 -13.63 13.21
N PRO A 275 19.96 -13.75 14.43
CA PRO A 275 18.53 -13.98 14.60
C PRO A 275 17.72 -12.88 13.90
N LEU A 276 16.64 -13.26 13.25
CA LEU A 276 15.69 -12.33 12.68
C LEU A 276 14.50 -12.21 13.63
N ASP A 277 14.49 -11.17 14.47
CA ASP A 277 13.43 -10.90 15.45
C ASP A 277 12.32 -9.99 14.88
N ILE A 278 12.24 -9.90 13.55
CA ILE A 278 11.27 -9.07 12.84
C ILE A 278 10.37 -9.93 11.94
N THR A 279 9.14 -9.51 11.78
CA THR A 279 8.17 -10.20 10.92
C THR A 279 8.51 -10.04 9.42
N ALA A 280 7.99 -10.93 8.58
CA ALA A 280 8.19 -10.85 7.13
C ALA A 280 7.67 -9.51 6.55
N ASP A 281 6.55 -9.00 7.08
CA ASP A 281 5.97 -7.74 6.63
C ASP A 281 6.85 -6.54 7.01
N GLU A 282 7.40 -6.53 8.23
CA GLU A 282 8.35 -5.51 8.66
C GLU A 282 9.66 -5.54 7.85
N LEU A 283 10.13 -6.74 7.46
CA LEU A 283 11.33 -6.91 6.64
C LEU A 283 11.15 -6.37 5.21
N MET A 284 9.92 -6.37 4.71
CA MET A 284 9.54 -5.79 3.42
C MET A 284 9.32 -4.28 3.49
N GLU A 285 9.23 -3.70 4.69
CA GLU A 285 9.18 -2.25 4.83
C GLU A 285 10.53 -1.63 4.46
N ARG A 286 10.46 -0.47 3.80
CA ARG A 286 11.67 0.23 3.34
C ARG A 286 12.44 0.77 4.55
N PHE A 287 13.78 0.71 4.47
CA PHE A 287 14.72 1.21 5.50
C PHE A 287 14.70 0.46 6.85
N VAL A 288 13.97 -0.65 6.97
CA VAL A 288 14.07 -1.52 8.15
C VAL A 288 15.36 -2.34 8.06
N ARG A 289 16.13 -2.33 9.12
CA ARG A 289 17.33 -3.19 9.27
C ARG A 289 17.03 -4.24 10.33
N GLY A 290 17.18 -5.51 9.94
CA GLY A 290 16.95 -6.65 10.85
C GLY A 290 18.06 -6.89 11.87
N ASP A 291 19.16 -6.10 11.86
CA ASP A 291 20.19 -6.18 12.85
C ASP A 291 20.07 -5.03 13.86
N SER A 292 19.93 -5.38 15.13
CA SER A 292 19.97 -4.45 16.26
C SER A 292 21.39 -4.05 16.67
N SER A 293 22.41 -4.44 15.91
CA SER A 293 23.81 -4.10 16.18
C SER A 293 24.10 -2.68 15.66
N ARG A 294 24.05 -1.74 16.55
CA ARG A 294 24.78 -0.47 16.46
C ARG A 294 26.19 -0.64 16.95
#